data_11e289fab76b83276b1a660039aa06fe
#
_entry.id   11e289fab76b83276b1a660039aa06fe
#
_cell.length_a   1.000
_cell.length_b   1.000
_cell.length_c   1.000
_cell.angle_alpha   90.00
_cell.angle_beta   90.00
_cell.angle_gamma   90.00
#
_symmetry.space_group_name_H-M   'P 1'
#
loop_
_entity.id
_entity.type
_entity.pdbx_description
1 polymer ?
#
loop_
_entity_poly.entity_id
_entity_poly.type
_entity_poly.pdbx_seq_one_letter_code
_entity_poly.pdbx_strand_id
1 'polypeptide(L)'
;MPKLGMQPIRRQELVVAAVEAIHDRGLNGVTMGDIAKRAGVSPALAHHYFGSKDELLSATMRHLLGEFAFAARRRLAAAGDPRARVDAILEACFAPEQFSPAVTSAWLAFYMQSIHDKAAARLLAIYLKRLEANLRHDLRPLVGDGAPALARGIAAMIDGLWLHAALPTLHRSPSEALGILRGALDGLPEGVV
;
A
#
# COMPACT_ATOMS: atom_id res chain seq x y z
N MET A 1 29.42 -20.47 -8.35
CA MET A 1 29.02 -20.25 -6.94
C MET A 1 28.32 -18.91 -6.83
N PRO A 2 27.09 -18.80 -6.32
CA PRO A 2 26.47 -17.51 -6.05
C PRO A 2 27.31 -16.81 -4.98
N LYS A 3 27.72 -15.54 -5.23
CA LYS A 3 28.41 -14.73 -4.22
C LYS A 3 27.45 -14.53 -3.04
N LEU A 4 27.87 -14.89 -1.83
CA LEU A 4 27.18 -14.53 -0.58
C LEU A 4 26.87 -13.02 -0.61
N GLY A 5 25.58 -12.64 -0.54
CA GLY A 5 25.11 -11.26 -0.62
C GLY A 5 24.29 -10.90 -1.87
N MET A 6 24.36 -11.68 -2.95
CA MET A 6 23.60 -11.39 -4.19
C MET A 6 22.13 -11.83 -4.11
N GLN A 7 21.79 -12.76 -3.22
CA GLN A 7 20.43 -13.31 -3.12
C GLN A 7 19.39 -12.28 -2.70
N PRO A 8 19.60 -11.43 -1.67
CA PRO A 8 18.65 -10.37 -1.33
C PRO A 8 18.47 -9.35 -2.46
N ILE A 9 19.56 -8.99 -3.16
CA ILE A 9 19.52 -8.04 -4.27
C ILE A 9 18.66 -8.59 -5.41
N ARG A 10 18.88 -9.85 -5.81
CA ARG A 10 18.10 -10.49 -6.89
C ARG A 10 16.63 -10.67 -6.54
N ARG A 11 16.33 -10.97 -5.28
CA ARG A 11 14.93 -11.01 -4.81
C ARG A 11 14.26 -9.64 -4.91
N GLN A 12 14.99 -8.58 -4.56
CA GLN A 12 14.51 -7.21 -4.66
C GLN A 12 14.27 -6.80 -6.11
N GLU A 13 15.19 -7.09 -7.01
CA GLU A 13 15.05 -6.81 -8.45
C GLU A 13 13.82 -7.49 -9.04
N LEU A 14 13.56 -8.74 -8.68
CA LEU A 14 12.35 -9.47 -9.10
C LEU A 14 11.06 -8.85 -8.54
N VAL A 15 11.06 -8.39 -7.30
CA VAL A 15 9.92 -7.71 -6.67
C VAL A 15 9.62 -6.40 -7.37
N VAL A 16 10.61 -5.57 -7.65
CA VAL A 16 10.45 -4.31 -8.40
C VAL A 16 9.94 -4.58 -9.82
N ALA A 17 10.55 -5.54 -10.51
CA ALA A 17 10.11 -5.93 -11.86
C ALA A 17 8.66 -6.47 -11.89
N ALA A 18 8.20 -7.11 -10.81
CA ALA A 18 6.82 -7.58 -10.69
C ALA A 18 5.82 -6.43 -10.65
N VAL A 19 6.10 -5.34 -9.91
CA VAL A 19 5.25 -4.14 -9.86
C VAL A 19 4.99 -3.59 -11.27
N GLU A 20 6.06 -3.39 -12.03
CA GLU A 20 6.00 -2.87 -13.39
C GLU A 20 5.31 -3.83 -14.37
N ALA A 21 5.60 -5.14 -14.27
CA ALA A 21 5.01 -6.14 -15.15
C ALA A 21 3.50 -6.30 -14.92
N ILE A 22 3.03 -6.17 -13.66
CA ILE A 22 1.61 -6.17 -13.33
C ILE A 22 0.92 -4.95 -13.93
N HIS A 23 1.56 -3.78 -13.88
CA HIS A 23 1.01 -2.57 -14.48
C HIS A 23 0.82 -2.72 -15.99
N ASP A 24 1.84 -3.23 -16.69
CA ASP A 24 1.80 -3.33 -18.16
C ASP A 24 0.83 -4.38 -18.69
N ARG A 25 0.65 -5.51 -17.99
CA ARG A 25 -0.06 -6.70 -18.49
C ARG A 25 -1.26 -7.13 -17.65
N GLY A 26 -1.46 -6.50 -16.51
CA GLY A 26 -2.43 -6.93 -15.52
C GLY A 26 -2.04 -8.23 -14.80
N LEU A 27 -2.72 -8.52 -13.70
CA LEU A 27 -2.45 -9.69 -12.85
C LEU A 27 -2.52 -11.02 -13.62
N ASN A 28 -3.53 -11.19 -14.47
CA ASN A 28 -3.76 -12.45 -15.19
C ASN A 28 -2.85 -12.62 -16.41
N GLY A 29 -2.43 -11.51 -17.02
CA GLY A 29 -1.56 -11.51 -18.21
C GLY A 29 -0.07 -11.66 -17.92
N VAL A 30 0.37 -11.38 -16.68
CA VAL A 30 1.79 -11.46 -16.32
C VAL A 30 2.20 -12.90 -15.96
N THR A 31 3.38 -13.32 -16.44
CA THR A 31 3.98 -14.62 -16.13
C THR A 31 5.29 -14.46 -15.36
N MET A 32 5.75 -15.54 -14.70
CA MET A 32 7.09 -15.57 -14.07
C MET A 32 8.19 -15.31 -15.10
N GLY A 33 8.01 -15.75 -16.35
CA GLY A 33 8.96 -15.47 -17.44
C GLY A 33 9.04 -14.00 -17.81
N ASP A 34 7.91 -13.30 -17.84
CA ASP A 34 7.88 -11.85 -18.09
C ASP A 34 8.60 -11.06 -17.01
N ILE A 35 8.34 -11.41 -15.75
CA ILE A 35 8.99 -10.76 -14.59
C ILE A 35 10.50 -11.06 -14.58
N ALA A 36 10.88 -12.31 -14.81
CA ALA A 36 12.29 -12.71 -14.88
C ALA A 36 13.05 -11.96 -15.99
N LYS A 37 12.44 -11.89 -17.19
CA LYS A 37 13.00 -11.14 -18.33
C LYS A 37 13.20 -9.67 -17.98
N ARG A 38 12.22 -9.04 -17.34
CA ARG A 38 12.31 -7.62 -16.92
C ARG A 38 13.38 -7.40 -15.86
N ALA A 39 13.55 -8.33 -14.93
CA ALA A 39 14.58 -8.30 -13.88
C ALA A 39 15.99 -8.71 -14.40
N GLY A 40 16.13 -9.06 -15.67
CA GLY A 40 17.42 -9.50 -16.23
C GLY A 40 17.92 -10.82 -15.66
N VAL A 41 17.02 -11.73 -15.25
CA VAL A 41 17.35 -13.05 -14.71
C VAL A 41 16.67 -14.16 -15.53
N SER A 42 17.14 -15.40 -15.37
CA SER A 42 16.47 -16.54 -15.99
C SER A 42 15.15 -16.89 -15.28
N PRO A 43 14.14 -17.42 -16.00
CA PRO A 43 12.90 -17.91 -15.37
C PRO A 43 13.15 -18.97 -14.29
N ALA A 44 14.15 -19.85 -14.50
CA ALA A 44 14.54 -20.85 -13.52
C ALA A 44 15.03 -20.21 -12.20
N LEU A 45 15.76 -19.10 -12.29
CA LEU A 45 16.23 -18.37 -11.11
C LEU A 45 15.06 -17.69 -10.39
N ALA A 46 14.09 -17.12 -11.11
CA ALA A 46 12.90 -16.53 -10.52
C ALA A 46 12.06 -17.59 -9.76
N HIS A 47 11.86 -18.76 -10.37
CA HIS A 47 11.20 -19.90 -9.70
C HIS A 47 12.00 -20.41 -8.49
N HIS A 48 13.32 -20.43 -8.57
CA HIS A 48 14.18 -20.82 -7.43
C HIS A 48 13.97 -19.88 -6.23
N TYR A 49 13.80 -18.57 -6.45
CA TYR A 49 13.63 -17.60 -5.37
C TYR A 49 12.22 -17.53 -4.78
N PHE A 50 11.19 -17.76 -5.59
CA PHE A 50 9.80 -17.51 -5.18
C PHE A 50 8.87 -18.71 -5.38
N GLY A 51 9.31 -19.80 -6.00
CA GLY A 51 8.49 -20.97 -6.24
C GLY A 51 7.36 -20.69 -7.24
N SER A 52 6.38 -19.87 -6.86
CA SER A 52 5.20 -19.55 -7.67
C SER A 52 5.04 -18.05 -7.94
N LYS A 53 4.16 -17.72 -8.90
CA LYS A 53 3.74 -16.34 -9.16
C LYS A 53 3.04 -15.74 -7.93
N ASP A 54 2.20 -16.49 -7.24
CA ASP A 54 1.45 -16.00 -6.07
C ASP A 54 2.37 -15.69 -4.89
N GLU A 55 3.42 -16.49 -4.70
CA GLU A 55 4.45 -16.20 -3.69
C GLU A 55 5.25 -14.94 -4.04
N LEU A 56 5.57 -14.71 -5.31
CA LEU A 56 6.22 -13.49 -5.78
C LEU A 56 5.30 -12.28 -5.57
N LEU A 57 4.01 -12.38 -5.92
CA LEU A 57 3.03 -11.31 -5.69
C LEU A 57 2.89 -10.99 -4.20
N SER A 58 2.82 -12.00 -3.35
CA SER A 58 2.81 -11.80 -1.89
C SER A 58 4.09 -11.14 -1.37
N ALA A 59 5.25 -11.44 -1.96
CA ALA A 59 6.51 -10.77 -1.64
C ALA A 59 6.54 -9.32 -2.13
N THR A 60 5.99 -9.06 -3.31
CA THR A 60 5.82 -7.71 -3.88
C THR A 60 4.97 -6.84 -2.97
N MET A 61 3.85 -7.36 -2.49
CA MET A 61 3.01 -6.61 -1.56
C MET A 61 3.67 -6.37 -0.21
N ARG A 62 4.40 -7.36 0.34
CA ARG A 62 5.20 -7.13 1.56
C ARG A 62 6.25 -6.03 1.39
N HIS A 63 6.83 -5.93 0.20
CA HIS A 63 7.77 -4.84 -0.12
C HIS A 63 7.06 -3.48 -0.14
N LEU A 64 5.97 -3.33 -0.91
CA LEU A 64 5.20 -2.09 -0.98
C LEU A 64 4.67 -1.65 0.40
N LEU A 65 4.16 -2.59 1.19
CA LEU A 65 3.76 -2.33 2.58
C LEU A 65 4.93 -1.92 3.48
N GLY A 66 6.12 -2.47 3.23
CA GLY A 66 7.36 -2.08 3.92
C GLY A 66 7.78 -0.65 3.63
N GLU A 67 7.78 -0.26 2.35
CA GLU A 67 8.06 1.10 1.90
C GLU A 67 7.06 2.11 2.48
N PHE A 68 5.76 1.78 2.40
CA PHE A 68 4.70 2.58 3.02
C PHE A 68 4.93 2.76 4.52
N ALA A 69 5.17 1.66 5.25
CA ALA A 69 5.38 1.71 6.70
C ALA A 69 6.65 2.49 7.08
N PHE A 70 7.69 2.44 6.26
CA PHE A 70 8.90 3.24 6.47
C PHE A 70 8.61 4.73 6.28
N ALA A 71 7.92 5.11 5.19
CA ALA A 71 7.54 6.48 4.90
C ALA A 71 6.60 7.06 5.97
N ALA A 72 5.60 6.28 6.41
CA ALA A 72 4.68 6.68 7.49
C ALA A 72 5.41 6.89 8.82
N ARG A 73 6.30 5.98 9.20
CA ARG A 73 7.09 6.13 10.45
C ARG A 73 7.95 7.38 10.45
N ARG A 74 8.58 7.73 9.34
CA ARG A 74 9.38 8.95 9.23
C ARG A 74 8.55 10.22 9.46
N ARG A 75 7.36 10.30 8.84
CA ARG A 75 6.43 11.42 8.99
C ARG A 75 5.88 11.50 10.42
N LEU A 76 5.47 10.36 10.98
CA LEU A 76 4.98 10.27 12.35
C LEU A 76 6.02 10.69 13.40
N ALA A 77 7.30 10.40 13.17
CA ALA A 77 8.38 10.81 14.06
C ALA A 77 8.62 12.33 14.07
N ALA A 78 8.23 13.04 13.01
CA ALA A 78 8.33 14.49 12.90
C ALA A 78 7.07 15.22 13.39
N ALA A 79 5.96 14.53 13.63
CA ALA A 79 4.70 15.13 14.04
C ALA A 79 4.65 15.35 15.55
N GLY A 80 4.33 16.59 15.97
CA GLY A 80 4.40 17.03 17.36
C GLY A 80 3.12 16.84 18.18
N ASP A 81 1.97 16.71 17.54
CA ASP A 81 0.66 16.61 18.19
C ASP A 81 -0.26 15.58 17.50
N PRO A 82 -1.39 15.17 18.11
CA PRO A 82 -2.28 14.16 17.56
C PRO A 82 -2.83 14.51 16.17
N ARG A 83 -3.17 15.77 15.91
CA ARG A 83 -3.68 16.20 14.61
C ARG A 83 -2.60 16.08 13.53
N ALA A 84 -1.41 16.60 13.80
CA ALA A 84 -0.26 16.47 12.91
C ALA A 84 0.09 14.99 12.62
N ARG A 85 -0.11 14.09 13.59
CA ARG A 85 0.12 12.65 13.42
C ARG A 85 -0.92 12.01 12.50
N VAL A 86 -2.21 12.40 12.62
CA VAL A 86 -3.24 11.98 11.66
C VAL A 86 -2.87 12.47 10.26
N ASP A 87 -2.53 13.75 10.08
CA ASP A 87 -2.10 14.31 8.81
C ASP A 87 -0.87 13.58 8.24
N ALA A 88 0.09 13.22 9.07
CA ALA A 88 1.28 12.45 8.66
C ALA A 88 0.93 11.06 8.10
N ILE A 89 -0.09 10.38 8.66
CA ILE A 89 -0.61 9.13 8.12
C ILE A 89 -1.25 9.35 6.74
N LEU A 90 -2.12 10.37 6.62
CA LEU A 90 -2.78 10.70 5.35
C LEU A 90 -1.76 11.05 4.27
N GLU A 91 -0.77 11.88 4.59
CA GLU A 91 0.32 12.24 3.67
C GLU A 91 1.14 11.01 3.24
N ALA A 92 1.35 10.05 4.13
CA ALA A 92 2.01 8.81 3.76
C ALA A 92 1.17 7.98 2.77
N CYS A 93 -0.15 7.92 2.96
CA CYS A 93 -1.06 7.21 2.07
C CYS A 93 -1.10 7.82 0.67
N PHE A 94 -0.98 9.13 0.55
CA PHE A 94 -1.06 9.86 -0.72
C PHE A 94 0.27 10.46 -1.18
N ALA A 95 1.39 9.95 -0.67
CA ALA A 95 2.70 10.30 -1.17
C ALA A 95 2.83 9.94 -2.67
N PRO A 96 3.53 10.74 -3.49
CA PRO A 96 3.64 10.50 -4.94
C PRO A 96 4.05 9.07 -5.30
N GLU A 97 4.93 8.48 -4.52
CA GLU A 97 5.44 7.12 -4.73
C GLU A 97 4.30 6.08 -4.58
N GLN A 98 3.34 6.33 -3.69
CA GLN A 98 2.19 5.45 -3.45
C GLN A 98 1.08 5.65 -4.49
N PHE A 99 1.08 6.77 -5.20
CA PHE A 99 0.06 7.14 -6.18
C PHE A 99 0.48 6.88 -7.63
N SER A 100 1.63 6.24 -7.82
CA SER A 100 2.09 5.89 -9.17
C SER A 100 1.18 4.84 -9.82
N PRO A 101 0.97 4.88 -11.15
CA PRO A 101 0.11 3.91 -11.85
C PRO A 101 0.54 2.46 -11.62
N ALA A 102 1.82 2.19 -11.53
CA ALA A 102 2.35 0.85 -11.31
C ALA A 102 2.01 0.34 -9.89
N VAL A 103 2.16 1.19 -8.87
CA VAL A 103 1.83 0.85 -7.48
C VAL A 103 0.32 0.68 -7.30
N THR A 104 -0.52 1.55 -7.88
CA THR A 104 -1.97 1.38 -7.83
C THR A 104 -2.43 0.10 -8.51
N SER A 105 -1.86 -0.25 -9.67
CA SER A 105 -2.13 -1.52 -10.36
C SER A 105 -1.75 -2.74 -9.51
N ALA A 106 -0.60 -2.68 -8.82
CA ALA A 106 -0.16 -3.75 -7.92
C ALA A 106 -1.10 -3.91 -6.71
N TRP A 107 -1.61 -2.80 -6.14
CA TRP A 107 -2.60 -2.84 -5.07
C TRP A 107 -3.90 -3.49 -5.52
N LEU A 108 -4.46 -3.09 -6.68
CA LEU A 108 -5.68 -3.71 -7.22
C LEU A 108 -5.50 -5.21 -7.46
N ALA A 109 -4.36 -5.59 -8.03
CA ALA A 109 -4.00 -7.00 -8.22
C ALA A 109 -4.00 -7.76 -6.89
N PHE A 110 -3.47 -7.15 -5.84
CA PHE A 110 -3.42 -7.74 -4.51
C PHE A 110 -4.81 -7.85 -3.84
N TYR A 111 -5.67 -6.83 -3.96
CA TYR A 111 -7.06 -6.93 -3.51
C TYR A 111 -7.78 -8.11 -4.19
N MET A 112 -7.64 -8.24 -5.50
CA MET A 112 -8.23 -9.37 -6.23
C MET A 112 -7.66 -10.72 -5.80
N GLN A 113 -6.33 -10.82 -5.61
CA GLN A 113 -5.71 -12.04 -5.12
C GLN A 113 -6.19 -12.40 -3.71
N SER A 114 -6.43 -11.44 -2.83
CA SER A 114 -6.87 -11.67 -1.45
C SER A 114 -8.26 -12.33 -1.35
N ILE A 115 -9.06 -12.29 -2.41
CA ILE A 115 -10.36 -13.00 -2.46
C ILE A 115 -10.16 -14.52 -2.51
N HIS A 116 -9.09 -14.99 -3.14
CA HIS A 116 -8.87 -16.41 -3.43
C HIS A 116 -7.67 -17.02 -2.69
N ASP A 117 -6.75 -16.20 -2.19
CA ASP A 117 -5.53 -16.62 -1.49
C ASP A 117 -5.55 -16.21 -0.02
N LYS A 118 -5.49 -17.21 0.89
CA LYS A 118 -5.53 -16.99 2.34
C LYS A 118 -4.33 -16.21 2.88
N ALA A 119 -3.15 -16.36 2.28
CA ALA A 119 -1.96 -15.65 2.72
C ALA A 119 -2.04 -14.17 2.33
N ALA A 120 -2.52 -13.87 1.11
CA ALA A 120 -2.81 -12.51 0.66
C ALA A 120 -3.89 -11.86 1.52
N ALA A 121 -5.01 -12.55 1.79
CA ALA A 121 -6.08 -12.07 2.65
C ALA A 121 -5.58 -11.72 4.06
N ARG A 122 -4.74 -12.59 4.65
CA ARG A 122 -4.14 -12.34 5.97
C ARG A 122 -3.23 -11.11 5.96
N LEU A 123 -2.43 -10.93 4.92
CA LEU A 123 -1.52 -9.79 4.79
C LEU A 123 -2.32 -8.49 4.67
N LEU A 124 -3.36 -8.47 3.84
CA LEU A 124 -4.28 -7.33 3.69
C LEU A 124 -4.96 -6.99 5.01
N ALA A 125 -5.49 -7.98 5.72
CA ALA A 125 -6.12 -7.77 7.02
C ALA A 125 -5.16 -7.18 8.07
N ILE A 126 -3.89 -7.58 8.07
CA ILE A 126 -2.86 -7.01 8.95
C ILE A 126 -2.63 -5.53 8.61
N TYR A 127 -2.53 -5.21 7.33
CA TYR A 127 -2.36 -3.82 6.86
C TYR A 127 -3.53 -2.93 7.33
N LEU A 128 -4.77 -3.33 7.00
CA LEU A 128 -5.97 -2.55 7.35
C LEU A 128 -6.12 -2.36 8.87
N LYS A 129 -5.92 -3.42 9.65
CA LYS A 129 -5.95 -3.35 11.12
C LYS A 129 -4.89 -2.40 11.69
N ARG A 130 -3.69 -2.36 11.10
CA ARG A 130 -2.63 -1.44 11.53
C ARG A 130 -2.98 0.01 11.18
N LEU A 131 -3.48 0.26 9.98
CA LEU A 131 -3.93 1.58 9.56
C LEU A 131 -5.03 2.11 10.50
N GLU A 132 -6.09 1.33 10.72
CA GLU A 132 -7.15 1.70 11.65
C GLU A 132 -6.66 1.89 13.08
N ALA A 133 -5.75 1.05 13.57
CA ALA A 133 -5.22 1.17 14.92
C ALA A 133 -4.39 2.45 15.12
N ASN A 134 -3.58 2.80 14.13
CA ASN A 134 -2.79 4.04 14.15
C ASN A 134 -3.71 5.27 14.11
N LEU A 135 -4.66 5.30 13.17
CA LEU A 135 -5.66 6.38 13.08
C LEU A 135 -6.44 6.51 14.40
N ARG A 136 -6.96 5.41 14.93
CA ARG A 136 -7.71 5.41 16.19
C ARG A 136 -6.89 5.95 17.36
N HIS A 137 -5.61 5.56 17.44
CA HIS A 137 -4.71 6.05 18.51
C HIS A 137 -4.57 7.56 18.47
N ASP A 138 -4.31 8.12 17.29
CA ASP A 138 -4.02 9.55 17.12
C ASP A 138 -5.33 10.40 17.04
N LEU A 139 -6.47 9.80 16.70
CA LEU A 139 -7.80 10.45 16.76
C LEU A 139 -8.39 10.49 18.17
N ARG A 140 -8.04 9.54 19.04
CA ARG A 140 -8.64 9.46 20.37
C ARG A 140 -8.51 10.74 21.22
N PRO A 141 -7.38 11.44 21.25
CA PRO A 141 -7.26 12.73 21.93
C PRO A 141 -8.10 13.85 21.29
N LEU A 142 -8.52 13.71 20.04
CA LEU A 142 -9.23 14.74 19.27
C LEU A 142 -10.75 14.58 19.34
N VAL A 143 -11.24 13.32 19.32
CA VAL A 143 -12.67 13.00 19.19
C VAL A 143 -13.18 11.97 20.22
N GLY A 144 -12.39 11.64 21.24
CA GLY A 144 -12.80 10.75 22.32
C GLY A 144 -13.29 9.38 21.84
N ASP A 145 -14.48 8.97 22.29
CA ASP A 145 -15.09 7.68 21.98
C ASP A 145 -15.54 7.54 20.51
N GLY A 146 -15.60 8.62 19.75
CA GLY A 146 -15.86 8.60 18.30
C GLY A 146 -14.69 8.06 17.46
N ALA A 147 -13.48 8.01 18.02
CA ALA A 147 -12.28 7.63 17.30
C ALA A 147 -12.34 6.27 16.57
N PRO A 148 -12.92 5.18 17.12
CA PRO A 148 -13.00 3.91 16.39
C PRO A 148 -13.86 3.97 15.11
N ALA A 149 -14.99 4.68 15.15
CA ALA A 149 -15.87 4.83 14.00
C ALA A 149 -15.22 5.72 12.93
N LEU A 150 -14.63 6.83 13.35
CA LEU A 150 -13.95 7.77 12.48
C LEU A 150 -12.72 7.14 11.81
N ALA A 151 -11.91 6.39 12.55
CA ALA A 151 -10.74 5.69 12.00
C ALA A 151 -11.13 4.70 10.89
N ARG A 152 -12.22 3.94 11.07
CA ARG A 152 -12.75 3.05 10.02
C ARG A 152 -13.24 3.83 8.81
N GLY A 153 -13.95 4.95 9.03
CA GLY A 153 -14.43 5.82 7.95
C GLY A 153 -13.27 6.39 7.11
N ILE A 154 -12.25 6.92 7.77
CA ILE A 154 -11.05 7.45 7.10
C ILE A 154 -10.31 6.34 6.33
N ALA A 155 -10.14 5.15 6.92
CA ALA A 155 -9.50 4.03 6.22
C ALA A 155 -10.29 3.64 4.95
N ALA A 156 -11.62 3.57 5.02
CA ALA A 156 -12.48 3.30 3.86
C ALA A 156 -12.41 4.43 2.80
N MET A 157 -12.30 5.68 3.22
CA MET A 157 -12.11 6.81 2.29
C MET A 157 -10.75 6.74 1.59
N ILE A 158 -9.68 6.34 2.29
CA ILE A 158 -8.37 6.12 1.69
C ILE A 158 -8.48 5.06 0.59
N ASP A 159 -9.09 3.91 0.86
CA ASP A 159 -9.27 2.84 -0.12
C ASP A 159 -10.11 3.30 -1.33
N GLY A 160 -11.20 4.04 -1.09
CA GLY A 160 -12.03 4.60 -2.16
C GLY A 160 -11.29 5.58 -3.06
N LEU A 161 -10.48 6.46 -2.48
CA LEU A 161 -9.67 7.42 -3.24
C LEU A 161 -8.55 6.73 -4.03
N TRP A 162 -7.98 5.66 -3.48
CA TRP A 162 -7.05 4.80 -4.19
C TRP A 162 -7.70 4.15 -5.42
N LEU A 163 -8.91 3.60 -5.25
CA LEU A 163 -9.67 3.01 -6.36
C LEU A 163 -9.95 4.05 -7.46
N HIS A 164 -10.31 5.28 -7.08
CA HIS A 164 -10.51 6.37 -8.04
C HIS A 164 -9.22 6.73 -8.79
N ALA A 165 -8.06 6.69 -8.15
CA ALA A 165 -6.78 6.93 -8.80
C ALA A 165 -6.43 5.85 -9.85
N ALA A 166 -6.86 4.60 -9.63
CA ALA A 166 -6.64 3.50 -10.56
C ALA A 166 -7.60 3.52 -11.78
N LEU A 167 -8.73 4.22 -11.68
CA LEU A 167 -9.72 4.28 -12.75
C LEU A 167 -9.46 5.48 -13.67
N PRO A 168 -9.27 5.29 -14.99
CA PRO A 168 -8.94 6.38 -15.92
C PRO A 168 -9.94 7.53 -15.94
N THR A 169 -11.23 7.25 -15.72
CA THR A 169 -12.32 8.22 -15.74
C THR A 169 -12.46 9.02 -14.44
N LEU A 170 -11.88 8.52 -13.34
CA LEU A 170 -12.02 9.11 -12.01
C LEU A 170 -10.65 9.54 -11.45
N HIS A 171 -9.69 9.73 -12.34
CA HIS A 171 -8.32 10.08 -11.97
C HIS A 171 -8.27 11.33 -11.09
N ARG A 172 -7.69 11.19 -9.90
CA ARG A 172 -7.49 12.28 -8.94
C ARG A 172 -6.02 12.45 -8.64
N SER A 173 -5.61 13.69 -8.43
CA SER A 173 -4.26 13.96 -7.94
C SER A 173 -4.13 13.58 -6.46
N PRO A 174 -2.93 13.24 -5.97
CA PRO A 174 -2.69 13.01 -4.54
C PRO A 174 -3.11 14.19 -3.66
N SER A 175 -2.91 15.42 -4.13
CA SER A 175 -3.29 16.64 -3.41
C SER A 175 -4.80 16.81 -3.28
N GLU A 176 -5.59 16.49 -4.31
CA GLU A 176 -7.05 16.51 -4.24
C GLU A 176 -7.58 15.46 -3.27
N ALA A 177 -7.03 14.23 -3.31
CA ALA A 177 -7.41 13.17 -2.40
C ALA A 177 -7.12 13.55 -0.93
N LEU A 178 -5.94 14.11 -0.67
CA LEU A 178 -5.56 14.60 0.64
C LEU A 178 -6.45 15.77 1.12
N GLY A 179 -6.80 16.69 0.22
CA GLY A 179 -7.72 17.81 0.50
C GLY A 179 -9.12 17.34 0.90
N ILE A 180 -9.66 16.31 0.23
CA ILE A 180 -10.95 15.70 0.58
C ILE A 180 -10.91 15.12 1.99
N LEU A 181 -9.86 14.38 2.33
CA LEU A 181 -9.73 13.77 3.67
C LEU A 181 -9.58 14.82 4.77
N ARG A 182 -8.76 15.86 4.53
CA ARG A 182 -8.61 16.99 5.47
C ARG A 182 -9.92 17.73 5.67
N GLY A 183 -10.63 18.05 4.60
CA GLY A 183 -11.95 18.69 4.67
C GLY A 183 -12.97 17.86 5.45
N ALA A 184 -12.97 16.54 5.30
CA ALA A 184 -13.82 15.66 6.08
C ALA A 184 -13.46 15.65 7.57
N LEU A 185 -12.17 15.76 7.92
CA LEU A 185 -11.71 15.87 9.31
C LEU A 185 -12.04 17.24 9.93
N ASP A 186 -11.88 18.33 9.15
CA ASP A 186 -12.12 19.71 9.61
C ASP A 186 -13.60 20.01 9.77
N GLY A 187 -14.46 19.31 9.02
CA GLY A 187 -15.91 19.42 9.12
C GLY A 187 -16.55 18.63 10.25
N LEU A 188 -15.76 17.94 11.09
CA LEU A 188 -16.28 17.27 12.27
C LEU A 188 -16.69 18.33 13.30
N PRO A 189 -17.91 18.27 13.89
CA PRO A 189 -18.33 19.21 14.90
C PRO A 189 -17.37 19.11 16.12
N GLU A 190 -16.90 20.26 16.57
CA GLU A 190 -16.21 20.37 17.85
C GLU A 190 -17.14 19.86 18.94
N GLY A 191 -16.77 18.75 19.60
CA GLY A 191 -17.52 18.25 20.74
C GLY A 191 -18.45 17.06 20.53
N VAL A 192 -18.23 16.23 19.48
CA VAL A 192 -18.70 14.83 19.51
C VAL A 192 -17.77 14.04 20.44
N VAL A 193 -17.74 14.46 21.69
CA VAL A 193 -17.09 13.81 22.82
C VAL A 193 -18.18 13.11 23.64
#